data_9dfaddb049aa06deda6fdd1dfdf230fe
#
_entry.id   9dfaddb049aa06deda6fdd1dfdf230fe
#
_cell.length_a   1.000
_cell.length_b   1.000
_cell.length_c   1.000
_cell.angle_alpha   90.00
_cell.angle_beta   90.00
_cell.angle_gamma   90.00
#
_symmetry.space_group_name_H-M   'P 1'
#
loop_
_entity.id
_entity.type
_entity.pdbx_description
1 polymer ?
#
loop_
_entity_poly.entity_id
_entity_poly.type
_entity_poly.pdbx_seq_one_letter_code
_entity_poly.pdbx_strand_id
1 'polypeptide(L)'
;AIGSRIIVAMSGGVDSSVTAALLKNIGYEVIGVTMKLYEAANKKKSKTCCSGIDIADAKNVAKKLNIKHYIIDYKEKFKESVIDKFVNSYIDGQTPIPCILCNQTVKFTDLIEFTKLLKSSILATGHYVKRIENGDDINLYQADDGLKDQSYFLFATTQDQLKTLRFPLGNFTKSYIRELALNLGLSNAEKPDSQDICFIPDGNYRKFVKEKDAKSNIAGNIVNINGDIVGTHNGIINYTIGQRKGIGVGLSLIHISEPTRLTSI
;
A
#
# COMPACT_ATOMS: atom_id res chain seq x y z
N ALA A 1 20.72 19.21 3.63
CA ALA A 1 22.18 19.23 3.53
C ALA A 1 22.71 17.80 3.71
N ILE A 2 23.81 17.45 3.05
CA ILE A 2 24.56 16.20 3.30
C ILE A 2 24.91 16.16 4.80
N GLY A 3 24.76 14.99 5.44
CA GLY A 3 24.90 14.84 6.88
C GLY A 3 23.60 15.00 7.67
N SER A 4 22.56 15.53 7.07
CA SER A 4 21.24 15.61 7.72
C SER A 4 20.66 14.22 7.96
N ARG A 5 19.86 14.09 9.03
CA ARG A 5 19.16 12.84 9.34
C ARG A 5 17.95 12.64 8.46
N ILE A 6 17.82 11.43 7.91
CA ILE A 6 16.66 10.99 7.11
C ILE A 6 16.13 9.69 7.69
N ILE A 7 14.83 9.61 7.89
CA ILE A 7 14.16 8.38 8.24
C ILE A 7 13.71 7.69 6.96
N VAL A 8 13.95 6.37 6.87
CA VAL A 8 13.50 5.56 5.74
C VAL A 8 12.49 4.52 6.22
N ALA A 9 11.30 4.53 5.64
CA ALA A 9 10.29 3.51 5.86
C ALA A 9 10.73 2.21 5.17
N MET A 10 11.16 1.23 5.95
CA MET A 10 11.69 -0.05 5.48
C MET A 10 10.65 -1.16 5.62
N SER A 11 10.11 -1.64 4.51
CA SER A 11 9.14 -2.75 4.49
C SER A 11 9.77 -4.12 4.40
N GLY A 12 11.10 -4.22 4.27
CA GLY A 12 11.80 -5.47 3.96
C GLY A 12 11.77 -5.87 2.48
N GLY A 13 11.14 -5.05 1.63
CA GLY A 13 11.18 -5.18 0.17
C GLY A 13 12.44 -4.52 -0.43
N VAL A 14 12.72 -4.89 -1.68
CA VAL A 14 13.86 -4.37 -2.47
C VAL A 14 13.86 -2.84 -2.52
N ASP A 15 12.74 -2.23 -2.84
CA ASP A 15 12.63 -0.79 -3.09
C ASP A 15 13.02 0.05 -1.86
N SER A 16 12.46 -0.27 -0.71
CA SER A 16 12.78 0.44 0.54
C SER A 16 14.25 0.21 0.96
N SER A 17 14.81 -0.96 0.64
CA SER A 17 16.19 -1.29 0.94
C SER A 17 17.17 -0.50 0.07
N VAL A 18 16.88 -0.39 -1.23
CA VAL A 18 17.67 0.44 -2.16
C VAL A 18 17.52 1.92 -1.80
N THR A 19 16.33 2.37 -1.44
CA THR A 19 16.12 3.75 -0.94
C THR A 19 17.05 4.08 0.22
N ALA A 20 17.14 3.20 1.21
CA ALA A 20 18.04 3.39 2.35
C ALA A 20 19.54 3.41 1.93
N ALA A 21 19.92 2.51 1.03
CA ALA A 21 21.29 2.42 0.52
C ALA A 21 21.69 3.66 -0.28
N LEU A 22 20.83 4.13 -1.19
CA LEU A 22 21.06 5.33 -1.99
C LEU A 22 21.27 6.56 -1.10
N LEU A 23 20.36 6.79 -0.16
CA LEU A 23 20.46 7.94 0.74
C LEU A 23 21.70 7.89 1.61
N LYS A 24 22.08 6.70 2.09
CA LYS A 24 23.32 6.52 2.84
C LYS A 24 24.55 6.82 1.98
N ASN A 25 24.60 6.32 0.73
CA ASN A 25 25.72 6.53 -0.17
C ASN A 25 25.89 8.01 -0.55
N ILE A 26 24.82 8.79 -0.58
CA ILE A 26 24.85 10.25 -0.77
C ILE A 26 25.42 10.98 0.45
N GLY A 27 25.49 10.31 1.62
CA GLY A 27 26.07 10.85 2.83
C GLY A 27 25.07 11.36 3.86
N TYR A 28 23.83 10.91 3.82
CA TYR A 28 22.83 11.20 4.86
C TYR A 28 23.01 10.28 6.08
N GLU A 29 22.65 10.79 7.26
CA GLU A 29 22.47 9.96 8.46
C GLU A 29 21.13 9.21 8.34
N VAL A 30 21.16 7.99 7.80
CA VAL A 30 19.96 7.19 7.57
C VAL A 30 19.58 6.40 8.82
N ILE A 31 18.30 6.46 9.20
CA ILE A 31 17.68 5.60 10.20
C ILE A 31 16.53 4.84 9.54
N GLY A 32 16.57 3.52 9.58
CA GLY A 32 15.48 2.67 9.09
C GLY A 32 14.38 2.53 10.14
N VAL A 33 13.14 2.53 9.69
CA VAL A 33 11.96 2.25 10.53
C VAL A 33 11.06 1.25 9.83
N THR A 34 10.74 0.16 10.52
CA THR A 34 9.78 -0.84 10.07
C THR A 34 8.56 -0.83 10.99
N MET A 35 7.38 -0.75 10.39
CA MET A 35 6.12 -0.85 11.11
C MET A 35 5.63 -2.29 11.11
N LYS A 36 5.36 -2.85 12.29
CA LYS A 36 4.67 -4.14 12.43
C LYS A 36 3.16 -3.86 12.39
N LEU A 37 2.54 -4.12 11.23
CA LEU A 37 1.14 -3.74 10.97
C LEU A 37 0.14 -4.84 11.31
N TYR A 38 0.52 -6.11 11.21
CA TYR A 38 -0.36 -7.26 11.52
C TYR A 38 0.47 -8.51 11.84
N GLU A 39 -0.19 -9.53 12.37
CA GLU A 39 0.38 -10.86 12.54
C GLU A 39 -0.27 -11.82 11.54
N ALA A 40 0.55 -12.40 10.66
CA ALA A 40 0.07 -13.44 9.76
C ALA A 40 -0.29 -14.68 10.57
N ALA A 41 -1.53 -15.11 10.49
CA ALA A 41 -2.04 -16.30 11.23
C ALA A 41 -1.28 -17.59 10.87
N ASN A 42 -0.64 -17.66 9.68
CA ASN A 42 0.18 -18.78 9.24
C ASN A 42 1.62 -18.35 8.97
N LYS A 43 2.51 -18.57 9.92
CA LYS A 43 3.95 -18.23 9.86
C LYS A 43 4.72 -18.86 8.68
N LYS A 44 4.19 -19.86 8.00
CA LYS A 44 4.91 -20.65 6.99
C LYS A 44 4.63 -20.29 5.51
N LYS A 45 3.64 -19.45 5.20
CA LYS A 45 3.21 -19.23 3.79
C LYS A 45 2.93 -17.78 3.37
N SER A 46 3.08 -16.77 4.23
CA SER A 46 2.74 -15.42 3.80
C SER A 46 3.93 -14.73 3.09
N LYS A 47 3.75 -14.48 1.81
CA LYS A 47 4.65 -13.64 0.97
C LYS A 47 4.29 -12.14 1.06
N THR A 48 3.70 -11.70 2.17
CA THR A 48 3.10 -10.37 2.30
C THR A 48 3.96 -9.42 3.12
N CYS A 49 3.97 -8.15 2.76
CA CYS A 49 4.69 -7.08 3.46
C CYS A 49 4.37 -7.08 4.96
N CYS A 50 5.38 -6.75 5.79
CA CYS A 50 5.28 -6.66 7.26
C CYS A 50 5.09 -8.01 7.99
N SER A 51 5.37 -9.14 7.33
CA SER A 51 5.50 -10.44 7.97
C SER A 51 6.77 -10.50 8.83
N GLY A 52 6.90 -11.53 9.67
CA GLY A 52 8.13 -11.75 10.44
C GLY A 52 9.38 -11.87 9.54
N ILE A 53 9.23 -12.39 8.31
CA ILE A 53 10.29 -12.50 7.31
C ILE A 53 10.68 -11.11 6.82
N ASP A 54 9.73 -10.25 6.50
CA ASP A 54 10.00 -8.88 6.02
C ASP A 54 10.72 -8.04 7.06
N ILE A 55 10.35 -8.18 8.33
CA ILE A 55 11.05 -7.52 9.44
C ILE A 55 12.48 -8.03 9.55
N ALA A 56 12.70 -9.33 9.37
CA ALA A 56 14.04 -9.92 9.38
C ALA A 56 14.88 -9.41 8.20
N ASP A 57 14.29 -9.33 7.00
CA ASP A 57 14.95 -8.77 5.82
C ASP A 57 15.34 -7.31 6.03
N ALA A 58 14.43 -6.48 6.56
CA ALA A 58 14.73 -5.08 6.87
C ALA A 58 15.87 -4.95 7.89
N LYS A 59 15.89 -5.80 8.93
CA LYS A 59 16.99 -5.85 9.92
C LYS A 59 18.33 -6.24 9.26
N ASN A 60 18.32 -7.26 8.41
CA ASN A 60 19.53 -7.73 7.73
C ASN A 60 20.10 -6.65 6.81
N VAL A 61 19.25 -5.97 6.05
CA VAL A 61 19.64 -4.82 5.22
C VAL A 61 20.18 -3.69 6.09
N ALA A 62 19.51 -3.31 7.16
CA ALA A 62 19.97 -2.26 8.04
C ALA A 62 21.33 -2.58 8.67
N LYS A 63 21.54 -3.84 9.09
CA LYS A 63 22.84 -4.33 9.58
C LYS A 63 23.92 -4.22 8.51
N LYS A 64 23.64 -4.68 7.28
CA LYS A 64 24.56 -4.59 6.15
C LYS A 64 24.93 -3.15 5.82
N LEU A 65 23.96 -2.27 5.83
CA LEU A 65 24.17 -0.84 5.60
C LEU A 65 24.78 -0.12 6.80
N ASN A 66 24.98 -0.79 7.94
CA ASN A 66 25.42 -0.18 9.18
C ASN A 66 24.62 1.08 9.54
N ILE A 67 23.28 0.97 9.53
CA ILE A 67 22.34 2.02 9.94
C ILE A 67 21.54 1.59 11.16
N LYS A 68 21.10 2.56 11.98
CA LYS A 68 20.16 2.31 13.07
C LYS A 68 18.81 1.86 12.48
N HIS A 69 18.15 0.93 13.16
CA HIS A 69 16.86 0.41 12.71
C HIS A 69 15.90 0.23 13.89
N TYR A 70 14.71 0.80 13.78
CA TYR A 70 13.65 0.67 14.77
C TYR A 70 12.48 -0.14 14.21
N ILE A 71 11.84 -0.91 15.08
CA ILE A 71 10.59 -1.61 14.79
C ILE A 71 9.53 -1.05 15.69
N ILE A 72 8.43 -0.62 15.10
CA ILE A 72 7.31 0.00 15.83
C ILE A 72 6.10 -0.92 15.69
N ASP A 73 5.45 -1.21 16.81
CA ASP A 73 4.20 -1.99 16.81
C ASP A 73 3.02 -1.04 16.54
N TYR A 74 2.37 -1.25 15.40
CA TYR A 74 1.20 -0.50 14.95
C TYR A 74 0.00 -1.40 14.66
N LYS A 75 -0.02 -2.62 15.18
CA LYS A 75 -1.05 -3.62 14.88
C LYS A 75 -2.45 -3.15 15.20
N GLU A 76 -2.66 -2.65 16.42
CA GLU A 76 -3.99 -2.18 16.85
C GLU A 76 -4.46 -1.00 15.99
N LYS A 77 -3.61 0.00 15.81
CA LYS A 77 -3.95 1.17 15.02
C LYS A 77 -4.19 0.83 13.54
N PHE A 78 -3.41 -0.08 12.97
CA PHE A 78 -3.62 -0.57 11.61
C PHE A 78 -4.93 -1.35 11.49
N LYS A 79 -5.26 -2.17 12.50
CA LYS A 79 -6.53 -2.87 12.55
C LYS A 79 -7.70 -1.88 12.49
N GLU A 80 -7.74 -0.91 13.39
CA GLU A 80 -8.82 0.08 13.49
C GLU A 80 -8.90 1.00 12.26
N SER A 81 -7.75 1.52 11.83
CA SER A 81 -7.70 2.55 10.78
C SER A 81 -7.82 2.00 9.36
N VAL A 82 -7.44 0.73 9.13
CA VAL A 82 -7.36 0.14 7.79
C VAL A 82 -8.22 -1.11 7.68
N ILE A 83 -8.01 -2.13 8.56
CA ILE A 83 -8.66 -3.42 8.40
C ILE A 83 -10.16 -3.32 8.69
N ASP A 84 -10.55 -2.71 9.80
CA ASP A 84 -11.95 -2.60 10.21
C ASP A 84 -12.73 -1.73 9.21
N LYS A 85 -12.12 -0.64 8.71
CA LYS A 85 -12.72 0.19 7.65
C LYS A 85 -12.85 -0.56 6.33
N PHE A 86 -11.86 -1.40 5.97
CA PHE A 86 -11.92 -2.25 4.79
C PHE A 86 -13.11 -3.22 4.87
N VAL A 87 -13.28 -3.89 6.00
CA VAL A 87 -14.39 -4.82 6.23
C VAL A 87 -15.72 -4.11 6.15
N ASN A 88 -15.87 -2.99 6.87
CA ASN A 88 -17.12 -2.21 6.90
C ASN A 88 -17.50 -1.69 5.51
N SER A 89 -16.53 -1.19 4.74
CA SER A 89 -16.80 -0.72 3.37
C SER A 89 -17.38 -1.83 2.48
N TYR A 90 -16.88 -3.07 2.58
CA TYR A 90 -17.46 -4.18 1.83
C TYR A 90 -18.86 -4.55 2.31
N ILE A 91 -19.13 -4.47 3.62
CA ILE A 91 -20.46 -4.69 4.19
C ILE A 91 -21.45 -3.63 3.69
N ASP A 92 -20.98 -2.39 3.53
CA ASP A 92 -21.74 -1.26 3.00
C ASP A 92 -21.84 -1.25 1.46
N GLY A 93 -21.36 -2.30 0.78
CA GLY A 93 -21.40 -2.42 -0.68
C GLY A 93 -20.39 -1.54 -1.43
N GLN A 94 -19.41 -0.99 -0.74
CA GLN A 94 -18.33 -0.20 -1.35
C GLN A 94 -17.13 -1.10 -1.69
N THR A 95 -16.29 -0.64 -2.61
CA THR A 95 -15.04 -1.31 -2.96
C THR A 95 -13.84 -0.50 -2.43
N PRO A 96 -13.29 -0.80 -1.25
CA PRO A 96 -12.23 -0.03 -0.66
C PRO A 96 -10.86 -0.32 -1.29
N ILE A 97 -9.98 0.68 -1.27
CA ILE A 97 -8.56 0.53 -1.61
C ILE A 97 -7.74 0.77 -0.33
N PRO A 98 -7.43 -0.30 0.43
CA PRO A 98 -6.83 -0.16 1.76
C PRO A 98 -5.42 0.45 1.73
N CYS A 99 -4.70 0.33 0.60
CA CYS A 99 -3.36 0.91 0.46
C CYS A 99 -3.37 2.44 0.50
N ILE A 100 -4.39 3.08 -0.08
CA ILE A 100 -4.55 4.55 -0.02
C ILE A 100 -4.76 4.97 1.43
N LEU A 101 -5.69 4.31 2.12
CA LEU A 101 -6.00 4.60 3.51
C LEU A 101 -4.79 4.36 4.43
N CYS A 102 -4.04 3.28 4.20
CA CYS A 102 -2.81 2.98 4.93
C CYS A 102 -1.74 4.07 4.73
N ASN A 103 -1.55 4.53 3.48
CA ASN A 103 -0.60 5.60 3.21
C ASN A 103 -1.04 6.90 3.88
N GLN A 104 -2.31 7.27 3.75
CA GLN A 104 -2.85 8.51 4.29
C GLN A 104 -2.79 8.57 5.82
N THR A 105 -3.15 7.48 6.51
CA THR A 105 -3.26 7.45 7.98
C THR A 105 -1.97 6.95 8.63
N VAL A 106 -1.71 5.66 8.54
CA VAL A 106 -0.65 4.99 9.31
C VAL A 106 0.74 5.40 8.85
N LYS A 107 1.01 5.37 7.52
CA LYS A 107 2.36 5.65 7.03
C LYS A 107 2.70 7.13 7.04
N PHE A 108 1.80 8.00 6.57
CA PHE A 108 2.14 9.41 6.38
C PHE A 108 1.66 10.31 7.51
N THR A 109 0.78 9.87 8.37
CA THR A 109 0.46 10.62 9.60
C THR A 109 1.36 10.16 10.74
N ASP A 110 1.25 8.90 11.12
CA ASP A 110 1.90 8.42 12.33
C ASP A 110 3.42 8.29 12.19
N LEU A 111 3.89 7.80 11.02
CA LEU A 111 5.32 7.67 10.81
C LEU A 111 6.02 9.02 10.61
N ILE A 112 5.32 10.04 10.10
CA ILE A 112 5.83 11.43 10.08
C ILE A 112 6.00 11.96 11.50
N GLU A 113 5.05 11.72 12.39
CA GLU A 113 5.19 12.11 13.80
C GLU A 113 6.37 11.40 14.47
N PHE A 114 6.50 10.09 14.24
CA PHE A 114 7.65 9.34 14.73
C PHE A 114 8.97 9.86 14.16
N THR A 115 8.99 10.30 12.91
CA THR A 115 10.14 10.93 12.26
C THR A 115 10.59 12.17 13.03
N LYS A 116 9.64 13.01 13.49
CA LYS A 116 9.93 14.19 14.32
C LYS A 116 10.54 13.83 15.68
N LEU A 117 10.03 12.74 16.31
CA LEU A 117 10.60 12.23 17.57
C LEU A 117 12.07 11.80 17.41
N LEU A 118 12.42 11.28 16.24
CA LEU A 118 13.81 10.94 15.89
C LEU A 118 14.64 12.16 15.45
N LYS A 119 14.13 13.37 15.65
CA LYS A 119 14.79 14.63 15.28
C LYS A 119 15.14 14.69 13.78
N SER A 120 14.24 14.24 12.93
CA SER A 120 14.31 14.39 11.48
C SER A 120 13.07 15.12 10.96
N SER A 121 13.25 15.89 9.89
CA SER A 121 12.16 16.54 9.15
C SER A 121 11.83 15.81 7.84
N ILE A 122 12.53 14.71 7.54
CA ILE A 122 12.42 14.00 6.28
C ILE A 122 12.14 12.52 6.51
N LEU A 123 11.08 12.04 5.86
CA LEU A 123 10.69 10.64 5.74
C LEU A 123 10.79 10.22 4.28
N ALA A 124 11.66 9.28 3.98
CA ALA A 124 11.80 8.71 2.64
C ALA A 124 11.11 7.34 2.55
N THR A 125 10.52 7.06 1.41
CA THR A 125 9.88 5.77 1.12
C THR A 125 10.27 5.27 -0.26
N GLY A 126 10.15 3.95 -0.48
CA GLY A 126 10.44 3.30 -1.75
C GLY A 126 9.30 3.35 -2.76
N HIS A 127 8.40 4.33 -2.71
CA HIS A 127 7.35 4.48 -3.69
C HIS A 127 7.89 5.04 -5.01
N TYR A 128 7.36 4.51 -6.12
CA TYR A 128 7.63 5.00 -7.47
C TYR A 128 6.66 6.14 -7.78
N VAL A 129 7.07 7.36 -7.50
CA VAL A 129 6.35 8.61 -7.78
C VAL A 129 7.35 9.75 -7.80
N LYS A 130 7.17 10.73 -8.66
CA LYS A 130 8.00 11.94 -8.66
C LYS A 130 7.34 13.02 -7.82
N ARG A 131 8.16 13.66 -6.98
CA ARG A 131 7.79 14.80 -6.16
C ARG A 131 8.58 16.02 -6.64
N ILE A 132 7.88 17.03 -7.08
CA ILE A 132 8.46 18.25 -7.64
C ILE A 132 7.94 19.46 -6.87
N GLU A 133 8.84 20.33 -6.46
CA GLU A 133 8.53 21.61 -5.81
C GLU A 133 8.34 22.69 -6.88
N ASN A 134 7.19 23.35 -6.87
CA ASN A 134 6.84 24.46 -7.75
C ASN A 134 6.46 25.67 -6.88
N GLY A 135 7.44 26.48 -6.52
CA GLY A 135 7.23 27.55 -5.54
C GLY A 135 6.86 26.98 -4.17
N ASP A 136 5.73 27.41 -3.63
CA ASP A 136 5.23 26.94 -2.33
C ASP A 136 4.47 25.60 -2.42
N ASP A 137 4.09 25.18 -3.63
CA ASP A 137 3.34 23.95 -3.85
C ASP A 137 4.27 22.78 -4.16
N ILE A 138 3.86 21.61 -3.70
CA ILE A 138 4.53 20.33 -3.97
C ILE A 138 3.58 19.44 -4.74
N ASN A 139 3.99 19.07 -5.95
CA ASN A 139 3.18 18.24 -6.83
C ASN A 139 3.73 16.82 -6.93
N LEU A 140 2.82 15.86 -7.04
CA LEU A 140 3.15 14.49 -7.39
C LEU A 140 2.92 14.27 -8.88
N TYR A 141 3.88 13.61 -9.53
CA TYR A 141 3.83 13.21 -10.93
C TYR A 141 4.06 11.71 -11.04
N GLN A 142 3.62 11.14 -12.14
CA GLN A 142 3.90 9.73 -12.45
C GLN A 142 5.40 9.46 -12.44
N ALA A 143 5.76 8.25 -12.00
CA ALA A 143 7.12 7.78 -12.09
C ALA A 143 7.55 7.58 -13.55
N ASP A 144 8.87 7.55 -13.79
CA ASP A 144 9.40 7.24 -15.13
C ASP A 144 9.12 5.80 -15.55
N ASP A 145 9.03 4.87 -14.60
CA ASP A 145 8.53 3.52 -14.84
C ASP A 145 6.99 3.50 -14.76
N GLY A 146 6.31 3.72 -15.88
CA GLY A 146 4.85 3.73 -15.96
C GLY A 146 4.18 2.40 -15.56
N LEU A 147 4.90 1.25 -15.62
CA LEU A 147 4.38 -0.05 -15.18
C LEU A 147 4.45 -0.20 -13.66
N LYS A 148 5.23 0.63 -12.99
CA LYS A 148 5.44 0.62 -11.54
C LYS A 148 4.98 1.91 -10.86
N ASP A 149 4.39 2.82 -11.61
CA ASP A 149 3.86 4.07 -11.06
C ASP A 149 2.89 3.80 -9.91
N GLN A 150 3.10 4.52 -8.81
CA GLN A 150 2.30 4.40 -7.59
C GLN A 150 1.61 5.72 -7.21
N SER A 151 1.60 6.70 -8.11
CA SER A 151 0.96 8.00 -7.87
C SER A 151 -0.52 7.86 -7.49
N TYR A 152 -1.22 6.89 -8.09
CA TYR A 152 -2.60 6.59 -7.75
C TYR A 152 -2.81 6.26 -6.26
N PHE A 153 -1.87 5.56 -5.61
CA PHE A 153 -1.98 5.21 -4.20
C PHE A 153 -1.66 6.37 -3.24
N LEU A 154 -1.21 7.51 -3.79
CA LEU A 154 -0.73 8.65 -3.04
C LEU A 154 -1.55 9.93 -3.28
N PHE A 155 -2.63 9.87 -4.06
CA PHE A 155 -3.42 11.07 -4.43
C PHE A 155 -4.01 11.80 -3.21
N ALA A 156 -4.27 11.08 -2.12
CA ALA A 156 -4.83 11.64 -0.89
C ALA A 156 -3.76 12.22 0.07
N THR A 157 -2.49 12.32 -0.37
CA THR A 157 -1.41 12.89 0.43
C THR A 157 -1.52 14.40 0.47
N THR A 158 -1.54 14.97 1.66
CA THR A 158 -1.69 16.43 1.85
C THR A 158 -0.38 17.19 1.57
N GLN A 159 -0.48 18.50 1.28
CA GLN A 159 0.69 19.37 1.11
C GLN A 159 1.63 19.34 2.32
N ASP A 160 1.09 19.34 3.53
CA ASP A 160 1.92 19.28 4.74
C ASP A 160 2.67 17.96 4.89
N GLN A 161 2.06 16.85 4.49
CA GLN A 161 2.74 15.55 4.42
C GLN A 161 3.84 15.57 3.35
N LEU A 162 3.55 16.14 2.16
CA LEU A 162 4.52 16.23 1.06
C LEU A 162 5.76 17.04 1.40
N LYS A 163 5.66 18.04 2.27
CA LYS A 163 6.83 18.80 2.78
C LYS A 163 7.85 17.86 3.44
N THR A 164 7.39 16.85 4.16
CA THR A 164 8.24 15.88 4.88
C THR A 164 8.65 14.70 4.00
N LEU A 165 7.81 14.28 3.05
CA LEU A 165 8.01 13.07 2.27
C LEU A 165 9.05 13.23 1.16
N ARG A 166 9.81 12.14 0.92
CA ARG A 166 10.72 12.01 -0.24
C ARG A 166 10.55 10.65 -0.87
N PHE A 167 10.59 10.62 -2.21
CA PHE A 167 10.41 9.45 -3.05
C PHE A 167 11.60 9.27 -3.99
N PRO A 168 12.74 8.76 -3.51
CA PRO A 168 13.98 8.73 -4.29
C PRO A 168 13.91 7.85 -5.55
N LEU A 169 12.92 6.96 -5.66
CA LEU A 169 12.84 5.99 -6.74
C LEU A 169 12.02 6.48 -7.95
N GLY A 170 11.38 7.64 -7.88
CA GLY A 170 10.49 8.12 -8.93
C GLY A 170 11.09 8.28 -10.32
N ASN A 171 12.41 8.48 -10.42
CA ASN A 171 13.14 8.62 -11.68
C ASN A 171 13.86 7.34 -12.13
N PHE A 172 13.58 6.19 -11.51
CA PHE A 172 14.25 4.93 -11.82
C PHE A 172 13.28 3.85 -12.26
N THR A 173 13.74 2.98 -13.17
CA THR A 173 12.98 1.77 -13.52
C THR A 173 13.16 0.69 -12.47
N LYS A 174 12.19 -0.17 -12.33
CA LYS A 174 12.24 -1.31 -11.40
C LYS A 174 13.39 -2.26 -11.72
N SER A 175 13.69 -2.47 -13.01
CA SER A 175 14.82 -3.28 -13.45
C SER A 175 16.14 -2.71 -12.94
N TYR A 176 16.35 -1.41 -13.10
CA TYR A 176 17.55 -0.74 -12.58
C TYR A 176 17.68 -0.83 -11.06
N ILE A 177 16.55 -0.66 -10.33
CA ILE A 177 16.57 -0.79 -8.86
C ILE A 177 16.92 -2.21 -8.43
N ARG A 178 16.48 -3.26 -9.14
CA ARG A 178 16.90 -4.65 -8.87
C ARG A 178 18.36 -4.88 -9.15
N GLU A 179 18.85 -4.39 -10.27
CA GLU A 179 20.29 -4.46 -10.61
C GLU A 179 21.14 -3.77 -9.53
N LEU A 180 20.72 -2.57 -9.11
CA LEU A 180 21.42 -1.84 -8.05
C LEU A 180 21.39 -2.60 -6.71
N ALA A 181 20.28 -3.25 -6.38
CA ALA A 181 20.16 -4.08 -5.19
C ALA A 181 21.14 -5.27 -5.22
N LEU A 182 21.29 -5.91 -6.39
CA LEU A 182 22.27 -7.00 -6.60
C LEU A 182 23.71 -6.47 -6.47
N ASN A 183 24.03 -5.37 -7.13
CA ASN A 183 25.36 -4.77 -7.08
C ASN A 183 25.75 -4.32 -5.66
N LEU A 184 24.80 -3.87 -4.87
CA LEU A 184 24.97 -3.57 -3.45
C LEU A 184 24.99 -4.84 -2.58
N GLY A 185 24.71 -6.01 -3.17
CA GLY A 185 24.65 -7.33 -2.51
C GLY A 185 23.59 -7.38 -1.43
N LEU A 186 22.44 -6.70 -1.60
CA LEU A 186 21.34 -6.74 -0.63
C LEU A 186 20.71 -8.13 -0.63
N SER A 187 20.47 -8.68 0.56
CA SER A 187 19.98 -10.06 0.74
C SER A 187 18.56 -10.29 0.16
N ASN A 188 17.83 -9.24 -0.09
CA ASN A 188 16.46 -9.27 -0.61
C ASN A 188 16.34 -8.76 -2.06
N ALA A 189 17.46 -8.69 -2.82
CA ALA A 189 17.49 -8.18 -4.19
C ALA A 189 16.56 -8.95 -5.15
N GLU A 190 16.46 -10.28 -4.98
CA GLU A 190 15.63 -11.16 -5.81
C GLU A 190 14.21 -11.35 -5.27
N LYS A 191 13.86 -10.70 -4.14
CA LYS A 191 12.55 -10.82 -3.54
C LYS A 191 11.46 -10.37 -4.50
N PRO A 192 10.40 -11.17 -4.72
CA PRO A 192 9.28 -10.76 -5.56
C PRO A 192 8.54 -9.57 -4.96
N ASP A 193 7.94 -8.76 -5.85
CA ASP A 193 7.09 -7.65 -5.42
C ASP A 193 5.83 -8.18 -4.73
N SER A 194 5.32 -7.42 -3.75
CA SER A 194 4.00 -7.67 -3.19
C SER A 194 2.93 -7.38 -4.24
N GLN A 195 2.10 -8.38 -4.54
CA GLN A 195 1.09 -8.31 -5.61
C GLN A 195 -0.30 -7.98 -5.07
N ASP A 196 -0.57 -8.26 -3.77
CA ASP A 196 -1.89 -8.23 -3.17
C ASP A 196 -1.97 -7.35 -1.92
N ILE A 197 -3.19 -7.24 -1.38
CA ILE A 197 -3.46 -6.57 -0.11
C ILE A 197 -2.63 -7.26 0.99
N CYS A 198 -1.78 -6.50 1.66
CA CYS A 198 -0.74 -7.03 2.55
C CYS A 198 -1.26 -7.90 3.70
N PHE A 199 -2.48 -7.68 4.19
CA PHE A 199 -3.10 -8.45 5.27
C PHE A 199 -4.03 -9.57 4.78
N ILE A 200 -4.11 -9.79 3.46
CA ILE A 200 -4.87 -10.89 2.81
C ILE A 200 -3.92 -11.75 1.98
N PRO A 201 -3.12 -12.62 2.61
CA PRO A 201 -2.01 -13.31 1.95
C PRO A 201 -2.42 -14.32 0.88
N ASP A 202 -3.66 -14.77 0.89
CA ASP A 202 -4.24 -15.70 -0.10
C ASP A 202 -5.02 -14.99 -1.21
N GLY A 203 -5.03 -13.64 -1.22
CA GLY A 203 -5.77 -12.81 -2.17
C GLY A 203 -7.30 -12.94 -2.07
N ASN A 204 -7.81 -13.74 -1.12
CA ASN A 204 -9.24 -14.00 -0.99
C ASN A 204 -9.91 -13.06 0.00
N TYR A 205 -10.13 -11.80 -0.43
CA TYR A 205 -10.79 -10.81 0.43
C TYR A 205 -12.20 -11.22 0.88
N ARG A 206 -12.94 -11.98 0.05
CA ARG A 206 -14.29 -12.45 0.41
C ARG A 206 -14.27 -13.35 1.63
N LYS A 207 -13.33 -14.31 1.65
CA LYS A 207 -13.12 -15.18 2.81
C LYS A 207 -12.73 -14.36 4.03
N PHE A 208 -11.80 -13.43 3.87
CA PHE A 208 -11.33 -12.57 4.96
C PHE A 208 -12.46 -11.73 5.57
N VAL A 209 -13.32 -11.12 4.75
CA VAL A 209 -14.47 -10.33 5.23
C VAL A 209 -15.50 -11.22 5.94
N LYS A 210 -15.81 -12.41 5.39
CA LYS A 210 -16.72 -13.39 6.02
C LYS A 210 -16.24 -13.86 7.41
N GLU A 211 -14.95 -14.07 7.57
CA GLU A 211 -14.36 -14.47 8.86
C GLU A 211 -14.43 -13.34 9.91
N LYS A 212 -14.48 -12.07 9.47
CA LYS A 212 -14.57 -10.91 10.35
C LYS A 212 -16.01 -10.55 10.73
N ASP A 213 -16.95 -10.72 9.80
CA ASP A 213 -18.38 -10.47 10.06
C ASP A 213 -19.25 -11.50 9.35
N ALA A 214 -19.93 -12.33 10.13
CA ALA A 214 -20.84 -13.36 9.63
C ALA A 214 -22.07 -12.76 8.91
N LYS A 215 -22.47 -11.51 9.21
CA LYS A 215 -23.57 -10.81 8.56
C LYS A 215 -23.24 -10.38 7.13
N SER A 216 -21.98 -10.37 6.76
CA SER A 216 -21.52 -9.97 5.43
C SER A 216 -22.02 -10.86 4.28
N ASN A 217 -22.56 -12.05 4.58
CA ASN A 217 -23.03 -13.03 3.60
C ASN A 217 -24.57 -13.18 3.58
N ILE A 218 -25.29 -12.07 3.73
CA ILE A 218 -26.74 -12.06 3.66
C ILE A 218 -27.17 -12.12 2.21
N ALA A 219 -27.98 -13.13 1.85
CA ALA A 219 -28.58 -13.24 0.51
C ALA A 219 -29.59 -12.11 0.26
N GLY A 220 -29.69 -11.68 -0.98
CA GLY A 220 -30.62 -10.60 -1.37
C GLY A 220 -30.98 -10.66 -2.85
N ASN A 221 -31.81 -9.72 -3.27
CA ASN A 221 -32.23 -9.57 -4.65
C ASN A 221 -31.27 -8.67 -5.43
N ILE A 222 -31.04 -9.03 -6.70
CA ILE A 222 -30.43 -8.15 -7.70
C ILE A 222 -31.59 -7.49 -8.43
N VAL A 223 -31.62 -6.16 -8.43
CA VAL A 223 -32.67 -5.37 -9.08
C VAL A 223 -32.06 -4.56 -10.23
N ASN A 224 -32.87 -4.31 -11.27
CA ASN A 224 -32.52 -3.39 -12.34
C ASN A 224 -32.80 -1.94 -11.93
N ILE A 225 -32.51 -0.98 -12.81
CA ILE A 225 -32.76 0.45 -12.58
C ILE A 225 -34.26 0.79 -12.36
N ASN A 226 -35.17 -0.04 -12.86
CA ASN A 226 -36.62 0.13 -12.70
C ASN A 226 -37.16 -0.49 -11.40
N GLY A 227 -36.31 -1.19 -10.64
CA GLY A 227 -36.69 -1.88 -9.42
C GLY A 227 -37.14 -3.33 -9.62
N ASP A 228 -37.15 -3.87 -10.85
CA ASP A 228 -37.52 -5.25 -11.11
C ASP A 228 -36.45 -6.22 -10.63
N ILE A 229 -36.86 -7.31 -9.99
CA ILE A 229 -35.92 -8.36 -9.56
C ILE A 229 -35.46 -9.13 -10.79
N VAL A 230 -34.16 -9.07 -11.06
CA VAL A 230 -33.49 -9.75 -12.19
C VAL A 230 -32.63 -10.94 -11.76
N GLY A 231 -32.48 -11.15 -10.45
CA GLY A 231 -31.74 -12.27 -9.90
C GLY A 231 -31.60 -12.20 -8.39
N THR A 232 -30.80 -13.11 -7.84
CA THR A 232 -30.49 -13.14 -6.40
C THR A 232 -28.99 -13.25 -6.20
N HIS A 233 -28.50 -12.83 -5.04
CA HIS A 233 -27.09 -12.93 -4.66
C HIS A 233 -26.91 -13.54 -3.26
N ASN A 234 -25.75 -14.14 -3.03
CA ASN A 234 -25.35 -14.76 -1.76
C ASN A 234 -24.44 -13.81 -0.94
N GLY A 235 -24.81 -12.55 -0.83
CA GLY A 235 -24.08 -11.54 -0.09
C GLY A 235 -23.43 -10.49 -1.01
N ILE A 236 -23.62 -9.22 -0.64
CA ILE A 236 -23.14 -8.05 -1.41
C ILE A 236 -21.60 -8.02 -1.51
N ILE A 237 -20.89 -8.54 -0.54
CA ILE A 237 -19.41 -8.61 -0.52
C ILE A 237 -18.81 -9.43 -1.67
N ASN A 238 -19.62 -10.21 -2.38
CA ASN A 238 -19.16 -11.01 -3.51
C ASN A 238 -19.08 -10.20 -4.81
N TYR A 239 -19.50 -8.93 -4.78
CA TYR A 239 -19.59 -8.06 -5.95
C TYR A 239 -18.73 -6.81 -5.78
N THR A 240 -18.27 -6.29 -6.89
CA THR A 240 -17.49 -5.07 -6.97
C THR A 240 -18.21 -4.10 -7.90
N ILE A 241 -18.24 -2.81 -7.55
CA ILE A 241 -18.83 -1.78 -8.40
C ILE A 241 -18.17 -1.83 -9.79
N GLY A 242 -18.98 -1.82 -10.86
CA GLY A 242 -18.52 -1.96 -12.24
C GLY A 242 -18.24 -3.40 -12.69
N GLN A 243 -18.50 -4.41 -11.87
CA GLN A 243 -18.35 -5.80 -12.23
C GLN A 243 -19.27 -6.17 -13.41
N ARG A 244 -18.70 -6.78 -14.47
CA ARG A 244 -19.43 -7.16 -15.68
C ARG A 244 -19.63 -8.68 -15.84
N LYS A 245 -18.84 -9.49 -15.15
CA LYS A 245 -18.85 -10.96 -15.26
C LYS A 245 -19.15 -11.59 -13.90
N GLY A 246 -19.80 -12.75 -13.91
CA GLY A 246 -20.07 -13.52 -12.69
C GLY A 246 -21.15 -12.94 -11.80
N ILE A 247 -22.03 -12.08 -12.33
CA ILE A 247 -23.15 -11.50 -11.57
C ILE A 247 -24.29 -12.52 -11.43
N GLY A 248 -24.35 -13.56 -12.30
CA GLY A 248 -25.41 -14.56 -12.28
C GLY A 248 -26.72 -14.12 -12.92
N VAL A 249 -26.73 -12.95 -13.58
CA VAL A 249 -27.88 -12.43 -14.30
C VAL A 249 -27.59 -12.53 -15.79
N GLY A 250 -28.50 -13.15 -16.58
CA GLY A 250 -28.44 -13.15 -18.02
C GLY A 250 -28.72 -11.74 -18.55
N LEU A 251 -27.67 -10.96 -18.78
CA LEU A 251 -27.85 -9.67 -19.45
C LEU A 251 -28.11 -9.91 -20.93
N SER A 252 -29.29 -9.58 -21.41
CA SER A 252 -29.56 -9.45 -22.83
C SER A 252 -28.67 -8.38 -23.43
N LEU A 253 -28.13 -8.58 -24.62
CA LEU A 253 -27.31 -7.61 -25.36
C LEU A 253 -27.96 -6.21 -25.47
N ILE A 254 -29.29 -6.12 -25.36
CA ILE A 254 -30.08 -4.88 -25.36
C ILE A 254 -29.81 -4.03 -24.12
N HIS A 255 -29.34 -4.63 -23.01
CA HIS A 255 -29.06 -3.93 -21.74
C HIS A 255 -27.59 -3.52 -21.62
N ILE A 256 -26.77 -3.77 -22.64
CA ILE A 256 -25.38 -3.30 -22.74
C ILE A 256 -25.34 -1.99 -23.56
N SER A 257 -26.34 -1.13 -23.38
CA SER A 257 -26.27 0.23 -23.89
C SER A 257 -25.39 1.05 -22.94
N GLU A 258 -24.18 1.31 -23.38
CA GLU A 258 -23.11 2.12 -22.80
C GLU A 258 -22.59 1.69 -21.40
N PRO A 259 -21.26 1.67 -21.22
CA PRO A 259 -20.70 1.58 -19.89
C PRO A 259 -21.16 2.81 -19.13
N THR A 260 -22.02 2.64 -18.15
CA THR A 260 -22.27 3.68 -17.18
C THR A 260 -20.91 4.04 -16.56
N ARG A 261 -20.27 5.07 -17.12
CA ARG A 261 -19.23 5.78 -16.41
C ARG A 261 -19.90 6.24 -15.12
N LEU A 262 -19.59 5.61 -14.02
CA LEU A 262 -19.75 6.25 -12.72
C LEU A 262 -18.81 7.46 -12.73
N THR A 263 -19.30 8.56 -13.32
CA THR A 263 -18.82 9.90 -13.03
C THR A 263 -19.39 10.22 -11.67
N SER A 264 -18.61 10.05 -10.65
CA SER A 264 -18.71 10.78 -9.39
C SER A 264 -17.72 10.19 -8.41
N ILE A 265 -16.88 10.92 -8.16
CA ILE A 265 -16.38 11.87 -7.19
C ILE A 265 -15.19 11.28 -6.54
#